data_ae23c3309b304b3e3cda1196436432c6
#
_entry.id   ae23c3309b304b3e3cda1196436432c6
#
_cell.length_a   1.000
_cell.length_b   1.000
_cell.length_c   1.000
_cell.angle_alpha   90.00
_cell.angle_beta   90.00
_cell.angle_gamma   90.00
#
_symmetry.space_group_name_H-M   'P 1'
#
loop_
_entity.id
_entity.type
_entity.pdbx_description
1 polymer ?
#
loop_
_entity_poly.entity_id
_entity_poly.type
_entity_poly.pdbx_seq_one_letter_code
_entity_poly.pdbx_strand_id
1 'polypeptide(L)'
;MYDQVTLKLNVDPLILSALKEDITSEDVSTNSVMSHPQQGEVDLICKEDGIICGLQVFERVFTLLDENTKVEFFVKDGDEVKKGELMAKVHGDIRTLLCGERTALNYLQRMSGIATYTHSVAALLKGTKTKLLDTRKTTPNNRIFEKYSVRVGGGNNHRYNLSDGVMLKDNHIGAAGGVKKAVAMAKEYAPFVRKIEVEVENLDMVKEAVEAGADIIMLDNMSHEQMQEAMKIIDGKAEVEVSGNVTKENIARLTDLGVDFISSGALTHSAPILDISLKNLHAV
;
A
#
# COMPACT_ATOMS: atom_id res chain seq x y z
N MET A 1 -6.90 -2.71 -9.95
CA MET A 1 -8.07 -3.62 -9.84
C MET A 1 -7.56 -5.05 -9.72
N TYR A 2 -8.16 -5.86 -8.86
CA TYR A 2 -7.81 -7.28 -8.70
C TYR A 2 -8.52 -8.10 -9.78
N ASP A 3 -7.83 -9.13 -10.31
CA ASP A 3 -8.46 -10.15 -11.14
C ASP A 3 -9.37 -11.07 -10.29
N GLN A 4 -10.26 -11.81 -10.96
CA GLN A 4 -11.27 -12.63 -10.29
C GLN A 4 -10.69 -13.73 -9.37
N VAL A 5 -9.52 -14.28 -9.72
CA VAL A 5 -8.87 -15.31 -8.90
C VAL A 5 -8.29 -14.70 -7.63
N THR A 6 -7.56 -13.60 -7.76
CA THR A 6 -7.01 -12.85 -6.63
C THR A 6 -8.13 -12.34 -5.72
N LEU A 7 -9.22 -11.81 -6.30
CA LEU A 7 -10.38 -11.35 -5.56
C LEU A 7 -10.93 -12.48 -4.67
N LYS A 8 -11.25 -13.61 -5.27
CA LYS A 8 -11.87 -14.75 -4.58
C LYS A 8 -10.96 -15.39 -3.54
N LEU A 9 -9.67 -15.58 -3.84
CA LEU A 9 -8.76 -16.34 -2.97
C LEU A 9 -8.11 -15.49 -1.88
N ASN A 10 -7.86 -14.21 -2.14
CA ASN A 10 -7.06 -13.38 -1.25
C ASN A 10 -7.81 -12.16 -0.68
N VAL A 11 -8.78 -11.59 -1.40
CA VAL A 11 -9.49 -10.38 -0.99
C VAL A 11 -10.76 -10.73 -0.23
N ASP A 12 -11.64 -11.57 -0.80
CA ASP A 12 -12.92 -11.96 -0.18
C ASP A 12 -12.78 -12.51 1.24
N PRO A 13 -11.82 -13.41 1.55
CA PRO A 13 -11.64 -13.91 2.91
C PRO A 13 -11.33 -12.80 3.93
N LEU A 14 -10.59 -11.77 3.52
CA LEU A 14 -10.25 -10.64 4.40
C LEU A 14 -11.45 -9.73 4.62
N ILE A 15 -12.22 -9.44 3.57
CA ILE A 15 -13.47 -8.66 3.68
C ILE A 15 -14.47 -9.41 4.57
N LEU A 16 -14.66 -10.71 4.35
CA LEU A 16 -15.53 -11.54 5.19
C LEU A 16 -15.09 -11.57 6.65
N SER A 17 -13.78 -11.56 6.91
CA SER A 17 -13.26 -11.47 8.28
C SER A 17 -13.60 -10.12 8.93
N ALA A 18 -13.48 -9.00 8.19
CA ALA A 18 -13.84 -7.67 8.67
C ALA A 18 -15.36 -7.54 8.89
N LEU A 19 -16.18 -8.09 8.00
CA LEU A 19 -17.63 -8.12 8.18
C LEU A 19 -18.05 -8.94 9.41
N LYS A 20 -17.37 -10.06 9.66
CA LYS A 20 -17.64 -10.88 10.87
C LYS A 20 -17.20 -10.20 12.16
N GLU A 21 -16.17 -9.34 12.12
CA GLU A 21 -15.76 -8.53 13.26
C GLU A 21 -16.86 -7.53 13.64
N ASP A 22 -17.48 -6.89 12.63
CA ASP A 22 -18.50 -5.87 12.83
C ASP A 22 -19.90 -6.47 13.07
N ILE A 23 -20.22 -7.60 12.45
CA ILE A 23 -21.52 -8.27 12.52
C ILE A 23 -21.34 -9.66 13.15
N THR A 24 -21.38 -9.74 14.48
CA THR A 24 -21.19 -11.03 15.19
C THR A 24 -22.47 -11.88 15.25
N SER A 25 -23.63 -11.25 15.44
CA SER A 25 -24.94 -11.92 15.51
C SER A 25 -26.00 -11.17 14.72
N GLU A 26 -26.11 -9.87 14.91
CA GLU A 26 -27.08 -9.02 14.23
C GLU A 26 -26.64 -7.55 14.25
N ASP A 27 -27.24 -6.73 13.36
CA ASP A 27 -27.26 -5.27 13.49
C ASP A 27 -28.56 -4.86 14.23
N VAL A 28 -28.43 -4.62 15.54
CA VAL A 28 -29.57 -4.27 16.42
C VAL A 28 -30.24 -3.00 15.95
N SER A 29 -29.48 -1.99 15.51
CA SER A 29 -30.01 -0.71 15.04
C SER A 29 -30.88 -0.89 13.80
N THR A 30 -30.32 -1.55 12.80
CA THR A 30 -31.01 -1.82 11.53
C THR A 30 -32.24 -2.68 11.75
N ASN A 31 -32.12 -3.78 12.51
CA ASN A 31 -33.27 -4.68 12.80
C ASN A 31 -34.36 -4.01 13.58
N SER A 32 -34.05 -3.03 14.44
CA SER A 32 -35.05 -2.30 15.21
C SER A 32 -35.95 -1.40 14.36
N VAL A 33 -35.47 -0.89 13.25
CA VAL A 33 -36.16 0.07 12.38
C VAL A 33 -36.61 -0.50 11.05
N MET A 34 -36.00 -1.59 10.60
CA MET A 34 -36.24 -2.22 9.28
C MET A 34 -36.71 -3.67 9.46
N SER A 35 -37.99 -3.84 9.78
CA SER A 35 -38.60 -5.17 10.04
C SER A 35 -38.77 -6.02 8.77
N HIS A 36 -38.75 -5.40 7.57
CA HIS A 36 -38.96 -6.06 6.31
C HIS A 36 -37.92 -5.60 5.26
N PRO A 37 -37.60 -6.42 4.25
CA PRO A 37 -36.76 -6.02 3.12
C PRO A 37 -37.36 -4.81 2.40
N GLN A 38 -36.53 -3.81 2.11
CA GLN A 38 -36.94 -2.64 1.37
C GLN A 38 -35.78 -2.18 0.49
N GLN A 39 -36.04 -1.97 -0.80
CA GLN A 39 -35.04 -1.42 -1.71
C GLN A 39 -34.79 0.05 -1.42
N GLY A 40 -33.54 0.45 -1.51
CA GLY A 40 -33.13 1.83 -1.31
C GLY A 40 -31.89 2.19 -2.11
N GLU A 41 -31.59 3.47 -2.08
CA GLU A 41 -30.43 4.07 -2.71
C GLU A 41 -29.67 4.94 -1.69
N VAL A 42 -28.33 4.95 -1.77
CA VAL A 42 -27.47 5.81 -0.96
C VAL A 42 -26.34 6.38 -1.78
N ASP A 43 -26.01 7.66 -1.56
CA ASP A 43 -24.95 8.40 -2.23
C ASP A 43 -23.60 8.25 -1.54
N LEU A 44 -22.54 7.92 -2.31
CA LEU A 44 -21.15 7.95 -1.85
C LEU A 44 -20.54 9.32 -2.15
N ILE A 45 -20.23 10.10 -1.11
CA ILE A 45 -19.80 11.50 -1.22
C ILE A 45 -18.40 11.69 -0.63
N CYS A 46 -17.52 12.33 -1.39
CA CYS A 46 -16.20 12.77 -0.93
C CYS A 46 -16.34 13.97 0.01
N LYS A 47 -15.62 13.95 1.13
CA LYS A 47 -15.65 15.03 2.14
C LYS A 47 -14.34 15.84 2.16
N GLU A 48 -13.34 15.39 1.42
CA GLU A 48 -12.00 15.97 1.37
C GLU A 48 -11.38 15.74 0.00
N ASP A 49 -10.52 16.65 -0.49
CA ASP A 49 -9.82 16.49 -1.77
C ASP A 49 -8.78 15.37 -1.68
N GLY A 50 -8.70 14.49 -2.68
CA GLY A 50 -7.73 13.39 -2.68
C GLY A 50 -7.76 12.51 -3.91
N ILE A 51 -7.11 11.35 -3.80
CA ILE A 51 -7.08 10.29 -4.83
C ILE A 51 -7.96 9.15 -4.38
N ILE A 52 -9.00 8.85 -5.14
CA ILE A 52 -9.88 7.71 -4.82
C ILE A 52 -9.18 6.39 -5.10
N CYS A 53 -9.34 5.42 -4.20
CA CYS A 53 -8.76 4.08 -4.34
C CYS A 53 -9.54 3.04 -3.55
N GLY A 54 -9.84 1.90 -4.17
CA GLY A 54 -10.49 0.77 -3.51
C GLY A 54 -11.97 0.61 -3.86
N LEU A 55 -12.43 1.18 -4.96
CA LEU A 55 -13.83 1.10 -5.40
C LEU A 55 -14.31 -0.35 -5.56
N GLN A 56 -13.48 -1.25 -6.10
CA GLN A 56 -13.80 -2.68 -6.22
C GLN A 56 -13.96 -3.35 -4.84
N VAL A 57 -13.15 -2.96 -3.85
CA VAL A 57 -13.27 -3.49 -2.48
C VAL A 57 -14.53 -2.96 -1.81
N PHE A 58 -14.84 -1.68 -2.00
CA PHE A 58 -16.07 -1.05 -1.53
C PHE A 58 -17.32 -1.78 -2.05
N GLU A 59 -17.42 -1.99 -3.36
CA GLU A 59 -18.52 -2.75 -3.99
C GLU A 59 -18.57 -4.18 -3.45
N ARG A 60 -17.38 -4.82 -3.28
CA ARG A 60 -17.30 -6.22 -2.86
C ARG A 60 -17.83 -6.44 -1.45
N VAL A 61 -17.70 -5.47 -0.54
CA VAL A 61 -18.31 -5.54 0.80
C VAL A 61 -19.82 -5.76 0.71
N PHE A 62 -20.51 -4.98 -0.11
CA PHE A 62 -21.96 -5.09 -0.29
C PHE A 62 -22.37 -6.36 -1.02
N THR A 63 -21.67 -6.70 -2.11
CA THR A 63 -22.01 -7.88 -2.92
C THR A 63 -21.69 -9.21 -2.21
N LEU A 64 -20.87 -9.21 -1.17
CA LEU A 64 -20.69 -10.37 -0.28
C LEU A 64 -21.81 -10.52 0.75
N LEU A 65 -22.53 -9.43 1.09
CA LEU A 65 -23.70 -9.45 1.95
C LEU A 65 -24.97 -9.79 1.16
N ASP A 66 -25.10 -9.20 -0.05
CA ASP A 66 -26.24 -9.46 -0.96
C ASP A 66 -25.76 -9.28 -2.41
N GLU A 67 -25.75 -10.37 -3.18
CA GLU A 67 -25.32 -10.40 -4.59
C GLU A 67 -26.16 -9.53 -5.52
N ASN A 68 -27.37 -9.13 -5.11
CA ASN A 68 -28.25 -8.25 -5.88
C ASN A 68 -27.90 -6.77 -5.72
N THR A 69 -27.07 -6.39 -4.74
CA THR A 69 -26.61 -5.01 -4.57
C THR A 69 -25.81 -4.55 -5.78
N LYS A 70 -26.09 -3.33 -6.26
CA LYS A 70 -25.43 -2.72 -7.40
C LYS A 70 -24.80 -1.40 -7.01
N VAL A 71 -23.62 -1.14 -7.53
CA VAL A 71 -22.91 0.14 -7.35
C VAL A 71 -22.71 0.78 -8.72
N GLU A 72 -23.22 2.00 -8.89
CA GLU A 72 -22.99 2.83 -10.06
C GLU A 72 -21.88 3.83 -9.72
N PHE A 73 -20.69 3.64 -10.31
CA PHE A 73 -19.55 4.53 -10.09
C PHE A 73 -19.49 5.64 -11.12
N PHE A 74 -19.20 6.88 -10.68
CA PHE A 74 -18.95 8.06 -11.51
C PHE A 74 -17.47 8.40 -11.62
N VAL A 75 -16.62 7.71 -10.85
CA VAL A 75 -15.17 7.83 -10.78
C VAL A 75 -14.50 6.45 -10.86
N LYS A 76 -13.20 6.41 -11.08
CA LYS A 76 -12.39 5.18 -11.07
C LYS A 76 -11.18 5.32 -10.16
N ASP A 77 -10.61 4.20 -9.73
CA ASP A 77 -9.38 4.21 -8.91
C ASP A 77 -8.27 5.02 -9.60
N GLY A 78 -7.69 5.95 -8.86
CA GLY A 78 -6.65 6.87 -9.34
C GLY A 78 -7.14 8.25 -9.77
N ASP A 79 -8.44 8.48 -9.89
CA ASP A 79 -8.96 9.80 -10.16
C ASP A 79 -8.77 10.75 -8.97
N GLU A 80 -8.49 12.02 -9.27
CA GLU A 80 -8.59 13.09 -8.28
C GLU A 80 -10.05 13.40 -8.01
N VAL A 81 -10.45 13.39 -6.74
CA VAL A 81 -11.80 13.72 -6.30
C VAL A 81 -11.79 14.98 -5.42
N LYS A 82 -12.90 15.70 -5.43
CA LYS A 82 -13.06 16.97 -4.71
C LYS A 82 -14.09 16.84 -3.60
N LYS A 83 -13.92 17.67 -2.58
CA LYS A 83 -14.90 17.79 -1.49
C LYS A 83 -16.29 18.11 -2.04
N GLY A 84 -17.29 17.29 -1.65
CA GLY A 84 -18.67 17.40 -2.09
C GLY A 84 -19.00 16.61 -3.36
N GLU A 85 -18.02 15.99 -4.01
CA GLU A 85 -18.24 15.21 -5.23
C GLU A 85 -19.02 13.93 -4.94
N LEU A 86 -20.03 13.65 -5.78
CA LEU A 86 -20.76 12.39 -5.81
C LEU A 86 -19.94 11.37 -6.60
N MET A 87 -19.42 10.35 -5.91
CA MET A 87 -18.53 9.35 -6.50
C MET A 87 -19.25 8.09 -6.96
N ALA A 88 -20.34 7.72 -6.27
CA ALA A 88 -21.14 6.55 -6.62
C ALA A 88 -22.54 6.63 -6.02
N LYS A 89 -23.44 5.79 -6.55
CA LYS A 89 -24.72 5.43 -5.97
C LYS A 89 -24.75 3.93 -5.68
N VAL A 90 -25.24 3.55 -4.52
CA VAL A 90 -25.38 2.13 -4.14
C VAL A 90 -26.87 1.81 -4.00
N HIS A 91 -27.32 0.78 -4.72
CA HIS A 91 -28.71 0.32 -4.76
C HIS A 91 -28.81 -1.08 -4.18
N GLY A 92 -29.72 -1.32 -3.26
CA GLY A 92 -29.93 -2.64 -2.67
C GLY A 92 -30.94 -2.62 -1.51
N ASP A 93 -31.06 -3.76 -0.83
CA ASP A 93 -31.85 -3.81 0.40
C ASP A 93 -31.22 -2.86 1.46
N ILE A 94 -32.03 -1.95 1.99
CA ILE A 94 -31.59 -0.94 2.98
C ILE A 94 -30.84 -1.59 4.15
N ARG A 95 -31.23 -2.78 4.58
CA ARG A 95 -30.55 -3.49 5.68
C ARG A 95 -29.11 -3.86 5.26
N THR A 96 -28.92 -4.35 4.05
CA THR A 96 -27.58 -4.62 3.49
C THR A 96 -26.74 -3.36 3.40
N LEU A 97 -27.34 -2.24 2.93
CA LEU A 97 -26.66 -0.96 2.81
C LEU A 97 -26.18 -0.45 4.19
N LEU A 98 -27.05 -0.52 5.21
CA LEU A 98 -26.71 -0.10 6.55
C LEU A 98 -25.66 -1.00 7.22
N CYS A 99 -25.81 -2.33 7.11
CA CYS A 99 -24.87 -3.28 7.70
C CYS A 99 -23.47 -3.23 7.06
N GLY A 100 -23.38 -2.99 5.75
CA GLY A 100 -22.11 -2.95 5.01
C GLY A 100 -21.38 -1.60 5.08
N GLU A 101 -22.10 -0.51 5.40
CA GLU A 101 -21.60 0.86 5.31
C GLU A 101 -20.24 1.07 5.97
N ARG A 102 -20.11 0.71 7.26
CA ARG A 102 -18.90 1.01 8.03
C ARG A 102 -17.70 0.26 7.51
N THR A 103 -17.83 -1.03 7.26
CA THR A 103 -16.76 -1.86 6.71
C THR A 103 -16.33 -1.38 5.32
N ALA A 104 -17.29 -1.07 4.44
CA ALA A 104 -17.02 -0.55 3.10
C ALA A 104 -16.26 0.79 3.15
N LEU A 105 -16.72 1.73 3.97
CA LEU A 105 -16.07 3.03 4.16
C LEU A 105 -14.69 2.89 4.79
N ASN A 106 -14.48 2.03 5.77
CA ASN A 106 -13.17 1.83 6.40
C ASN A 106 -12.11 1.41 5.37
N TYR A 107 -12.42 0.46 4.49
CA TYR A 107 -11.51 0.09 3.39
C TYR A 107 -11.29 1.23 2.41
N LEU A 108 -12.36 1.86 1.92
CA LEU A 108 -12.26 2.91 0.90
C LEU A 108 -11.49 4.13 1.42
N GLN A 109 -11.79 4.59 2.64
CA GLN A 109 -11.11 5.71 3.29
C GLN A 109 -9.61 5.44 3.50
N ARG A 110 -9.28 4.23 3.99
CA ARG A 110 -7.88 3.83 4.21
C ARG A 110 -7.11 3.73 2.91
N MET A 111 -7.65 3.05 1.92
CA MET A 111 -7.02 2.86 0.61
C MET A 111 -6.83 4.20 -0.11
N SER A 112 -7.85 5.05 -0.11
CA SER A 112 -7.79 6.39 -0.71
C SER A 112 -6.81 7.31 0.02
N GLY A 113 -6.74 7.22 1.34
CA GLY A 113 -5.77 7.98 2.12
C GLY A 113 -4.33 7.62 1.79
N ILE A 114 -4.02 6.32 1.67
CA ILE A 114 -2.70 5.83 1.23
C ILE A 114 -2.38 6.30 -0.20
N ALA A 115 -3.35 6.20 -1.12
CA ALA A 115 -3.16 6.67 -2.50
C ALA A 115 -2.90 8.17 -2.55
N THR A 116 -3.67 8.97 -1.80
CA THR A 116 -3.53 10.44 -1.70
C THR A 116 -2.15 10.82 -1.15
N TYR A 117 -1.74 10.22 -0.03
CA TYR A 117 -0.44 10.50 0.57
C TYR A 117 0.70 10.08 -0.38
N THR A 118 0.62 8.88 -0.95
CA THR A 118 1.61 8.40 -1.92
C THR A 118 1.70 9.32 -3.13
N HIS A 119 0.57 9.77 -3.68
CA HIS A 119 0.54 10.71 -4.80
C HIS A 119 1.29 12.00 -4.47
N SER A 120 1.07 12.55 -3.29
CA SER A 120 1.73 13.78 -2.84
C SER A 120 3.25 13.62 -2.66
N VAL A 121 3.73 12.42 -2.28
CA VAL A 121 5.15 12.12 -2.13
C VAL A 121 5.80 11.81 -3.48
N ALA A 122 5.14 11.02 -4.33
CA ALA A 122 5.62 10.67 -5.66
C ALA A 122 5.78 11.91 -6.56
N ALA A 123 4.91 12.91 -6.40
CA ALA A 123 5.01 14.19 -7.12
C ALA A 123 6.35 14.91 -6.88
N LEU A 124 6.98 14.74 -5.71
CA LEU A 124 8.28 15.34 -5.38
C LEU A 124 9.46 14.69 -6.12
N LEU A 125 9.26 13.48 -6.66
CA LEU A 125 10.26 12.76 -7.47
C LEU A 125 10.04 12.94 -8.97
N LYS A 126 9.04 13.71 -9.38
CA LYS A 126 8.73 13.94 -10.79
C LYS A 126 9.92 14.56 -11.52
N GLY A 127 10.28 13.97 -12.66
CA GLY A 127 11.43 14.41 -13.47
C GLY A 127 12.78 13.80 -13.08
N THR A 128 12.83 12.96 -12.04
CA THR A 128 13.99 12.14 -11.67
C THR A 128 13.82 10.72 -12.20
N LYS A 129 14.92 9.92 -12.20
CA LYS A 129 14.84 8.47 -12.48
C LYS A 129 14.38 7.65 -11.28
N THR A 130 14.41 8.24 -10.09
CA THR A 130 14.18 7.57 -8.81
C THR A 130 12.76 7.12 -8.66
N LYS A 131 12.53 5.86 -8.29
CA LYS A 131 11.21 5.29 -8.02
C LYS A 131 10.93 5.27 -6.51
N LEU A 132 9.74 5.74 -6.14
CA LEU A 132 9.23 5.64 -4.77
C LEU A 132 8.73 4.22 -4.51
N LEU A 133 9.22 3.57 -3.44
CA LEU A 133 8.79 2.24 -3.01
C LEU A 133 8.06 2.28 -1.67
N ASP A 134 7.12 1.35 -1.52
CA ASP A 134 6.59 0.98 -0.21
C ASP A 134 7.55 0.05 0.55
N THR A 135 7.09 -0.49 1.67
CA THR A 135 7.82 -1.47 2.49
C THR A 135 6.88 -2.60 2.95
N ARG A 136 7.38 -3.48 3.83
CA ARG A 136 6.55 -4.46 4.55
C ARG A 136 5.95 -3.91 5.87
N LYS A 137 6.14 -2.62 6.17
CA LYS A 137 5.54 -1.94 7.32
C LYS A 137 4.07 -1.61 7.05
N THR A 138 3.25 -2.64 6.84
CA THR A 138 1.82 -2.56 6.56
C THR A 138 1.01 -3.04 7.75
N THR A 139 -0.25 -2.63 7.84
CA THR A 139 -1.21 -3.19 8.80
C THR A 139 -1.32 -4.70 8.59
N PRO A 140 -1.22 -5.53 9.65
CA PRO A 140 -1.39 -6.98 9.53
C PRO A 140 -2.69 -7.32 8.78
N ASN A 141 -2.61 -8.30 7.89
CA ASN A 141 -3.67 -8.77 6.98
C ASN A 141 -4.14 -7.76 5.91
N ASN A 142 -3.80 -6.47 6.01
CA ASN A 142 -4.21 -5.45 5.03
C ASN A 142 -3.17 -5.17 3.93
N ARG A 143 -2.07 -5.92 3.86
CA ARG A 143 -0.97 -5.66 2.91
C ARG A 143 -1.42 -5.63 1.45
N ILE A 144 -2.34 -6.50 1.06
CA ILE A 144 -2.85 -6.55 -0.31
C ILE A 144 -3.54 -5.24 -0.70
N PHE A 145 -4.33 -4.66 0.20
CA PHE A 145 -5.02 -3.39 -0.01
C PHE A 145 -4.05 -2.21 0.01
N GLU A 146 -3.15 -2.16 1.00
CA GLU A 146 -2.22 -1.04 1.19
C GLU A 146 -1.20 -0.95 0.05
N LYS A 147 -0.64 -2.08 -0.40
CA LYS A 147 0.29 -2.10 -1.54
C LYS A 147 -0.39 -1.77 -2.88
N TYR A 148 -1.64 -2.18 -3.06
CA TYR A 148 -2.43 -1.75 -4.21
C TYR A 148 -2.61 -0.22 -4.20
N SER A 149 -2.94 0.35 -3.05
CA SER A 149 -3.15 1.79 -2.89
C SER A 149 -1.90 2.62 -3.17
N VAL A 150 -0.72 2.13 -2.76
CA VAL A 150 0.56 2.76 -3.11
C VAL A 150 0.75 2.83 -4.63
N ARG A 151 0.43 1.77 -5.37
CA ARG A 151 0.51 1.77 -6.84
C ARG A 151 -0.47 2.74 -7.47
N VAL A 152 -1.71 2.80 -6.98
CA VAL A 152 -2.72 3.75 -7.47
C VAL A 152 -2.26 5.20 -7.23
N GLY A 153 -1.61 5.49 -6.08
CA GLY A 153 -1.03 6.79 -5.79
C GLY A 153 0.24 7.15 -6.60
N GLY A 154 0.71 6.26 -7.49
CA GLY A 154 1.88 6.50 -8.34
C GLY A 154 3.21 6.04 -7.74
N GLY A 155 3.19 5.33 -6.61
CA GLY A 155 4.35 4.62 -6.08
C GLY A 155 4.55 3.25 -6.72
N ASN A 156 5.58 2.53 -6.26
CA ASN A 156 5.88 1.17 -6.68
C ASN A 156 5.94 0.25 -5.45
N ASN A 157 5.82 -1.04 -5.67
CA ASN A 157 5.90 -2.00 -4.58
C ASN A 157 7.31 -2.56 -4.44
N HIS A 158 7.82 -2.55 -3.22
CA HIS A 158 8.91 -3.40 -2.77
C HIS A 158 8.39 -4.84 -2.59
N ARG A 159 9.26 -5.81 -2.28
CA ARG A 159 8.88 -7.21 -2.07
C ARG A 159 7.61 -7.33 -1.21
N TYR A 160 6.69 -8.18 -1.65
CA TYR A 160 5.40 -8.37 -0.99
C TYR A 160 5.55 -9.11 0.36
N ASN A 161 6.40 -10.16 0.36
CA ASN A 161 6.61 -11.01 1.51
C ASN A 161 8.07 -11.52 1.58
N LEU A 162 8.35 -12.44 2.51
CA LEU A 162 9.69 -13.01 2.69
C LEU A 162 10.12 -13.94 1.55
N SER A 163 9.16 -14.38 0.72
CA SER A 163 9.43 -15.30 -0.38
C SER A 163 9.75 -14.63 -1.71
N ASP A 164 9.50 -13.32 -1.86
CA ASP A 164 9.66 -12.63 -3.16
C ASP A 164 11.11 -12.37 -3.54
N GLY A 165 11.94 -12.00 -2.58
CA GLY A 165 13.34 -11.66 -2.80
C GLY A 165 14.16 -11.74 -1.53
N VAL A 166 15.46 -11.90 -1.68
CA VAL A 166 16.40 -11.89 -0.56
C VAL A 166 16.66 -10.45 -0.13
N MET A 167 16.58 -10.18 1.17
CA MET A 167 17.02 -8.94 1.80
C MET A 167 17.81 -9.28 3.05
N LEU A 168 19.10 -9.02 3.00
CA LEU A 168 20.05 -9.27 4.09
C LEU A 168 20.16 -7.99 4.91
N LYS A 169 19.75 -8.07 6.18
CA LYS A 169 19.78 -6.99 7.16
C LYS A 169 20.84 -7.25 8.21
N ASP A 170 21.06 -6.28 9.10
CA ASP A 170 22.00 -6.32 10.23
C ASP A 170 22.05 -7.68 10.93
N ASN A 171 20.90 -8.21 11.35
CA ASN A 171 20.82 -9.50 12.03
C ASN A 171 21.20 -10.70 11.14
N HIS A 172 20.88 -10.66 9.85
CA HIS A 172 21.29 -11.70 8.90
C HIS A 172 22.81 -11.67 8.68
N ILE A 173 23.33 -10.46 8.51
CA ILE A 173 24.77 -10.21 8.30
C ILE A 173 25.57 -10.64 9.52
N GLY A 174 25.09 -10.27 10.72
CA GLY A 174 25.70 -10.68 11.99
C GLY A 174 25.70 -12.20 12.17
N ALA A 175 24.57 -12.86 11.91
CA ALA A 175 24.43 -14.31 12.01
C ALA A 175 25.34 -15.06 11.00
N ALA A 176 25.53 -14.54 9.79
CA ALA A 176 26.41 -15.11 8.78
C ALA A 176 27.90 -14.86 9.03
N GLY A 177 28.25 -13.86 9.88
CA GLY A 177 29.60 -13.43 10.19
C GLY A 177 30.21 -12.49 9.14
N GLY A 178 29.40 -11.59 8.55
CA GLY A 178 29.77 -10.49 7.67
C GLY A 178 29.03 -10.48 6.35
N VAL A 179 29.07 -9.32 5.66
CA VAL A 179 28.34 -9.06 4.40
C VAL A 179 28.71 -10.07 3.31
N LYS A 180 30.00 -10.27 3.05
CA LYS A 180 30.47 -11.18 1.98
C LYS A 180 29.97 -12.60 2.17
N LYS A 181 30.01 -13.11 3.44
CA LYS A 181 29.52 -14.46 3.74
C LYS A 181 28.01 -14.56 3.58
N ALA A 182 27.26 -13.55 4.05
CA ALA A 182 25.82 -13.52 3.93
C ALA A 182 25.37 -13.55 2.47
N VAL A 183 26.00 -12.75 1.60
CA VAL A 183 25.71 -12.74 0.16
C VAL A 183 26.08 -14.07 -0.50
N ALA A 184 27.24 -14.66 -0.17
CA ALA A 184 27.65 -15.95 -0.72
C ALA A 184 26.64 -17.06 -0.36
N MET A 185 26.24 -17.15 0.91
CA MET A 185 25.23 -18.10 1.39
C MET A 185 23.87 -17.87 0.71
N ALA A 186 23.48 -16.63 0.52
CA ALA A 186 22.23 -16.29 -0.17
C ALA A 186 22.25 -16.70 -1.66
N LYS A 187 23.38 -16.51 -2.35
CA LYS A 187 23.57 -16.93 -3.75
C LYS A 187 23.51 -18.46 -3.91
N GLU A 188 24.00 -19.20 -2.94
CA GLU A 188 23.94 -20.67 -2.95
C GLU A 188 22.52 -21.20 -2.68
N TYR A 189 21.78 -20.56 -1.77
CA TYR A 189 20.48 -21.04 -1.33
C TYR A 189 19.32 -20.55 -2.19
N ALA A 190 19.32 -19.28 -2.59
CA ALA A 190 18.19 -18.67 -3.27
C ALA A 190 18.09 -19.08 -4.75
N PRO A 191 16.86 -19.22 -5.29
CA PRO A 191 16.69 -19.41 -6.72
C PRO A 191 17.36 -18.28 -7.52
N PHE A 192 18.05 -18.64 -8.63
CA PHE A 192 18.83 -17.71 -9.44
C PHE A 192 18.05 -16.47 -9.95
N VAL A 193 16.72 -16.59 -10.07
CA VAL A 193 15.84 -15.49 -10.53
C VAL A 193 15.61 -14.41 -9.46
N ARG A 194 16.02 -14.64 -8.21
CA ARG A 194 15.79 -13.70 -7.11
C ARG A 194 16.99 -12.78 -6.94
N LYS A 195 16.71 -11.48 -6.94
CA LYS A 195 17.70 -10.46 -6.57
C LYS A 195 18.06 -10.59 -5.09
N ILE A 196 19.32 -10.29 -4.79
CA ILE A 196 19.86 -10.21 -3.44
C ILE A 196 20.10 -8.73 -3.11
N GLU A 197 19.36 -8.26 -2.16
CA GLU A 197 19.45 -6.92 -1.59
C GLU A 197 20.19 -6.98 -0.26
N VAL A 198 21.07 -6.02 -0.02
CA VAL A 198 21.85 -5.90 1.21
C VAL A 198 21.63 -4.51 1.82
N GLU A 199 21.16 -4.46 3.05
CA GLU A 199 21.06 -3.25 3.86
C GLU A 199 22.40 -2.96 4.50
N VAL A 200 22.94 -1.76 4.27
CA VAL A 200 24.25 -1.32 4.74
C VAL A 200 24.15 0.02 5.47
N GLU A 201 24.93 0.16 6.54
CA GLU A 201 24.89 1.32 7.42
C GLU A 201 26.19 2.16 7.39
N ASN A 202 27.21 1.69 6.68
CA ASN A 202 28.50 2.38 6.57
C ASN A 202 29.23 2.02 5.27
N LEU A 203 30.28 2.81 4.93
CA LEU A 203 31.01 2.69 3.68
C LEU A 203 31.82 1.40 3.55
N ASP A 204 32.24 0.76 4.63
CA ASP A 204 32.96 -0.50 4.57
C ASP A 204 32.00 -1.65 4.19
N MET A 205 30.78 -1.66 4.74
CA MET A 205 29.73 -2.59 4.30
C MET A 205 29.36 -2.36 2.83
N VAL A 206 29.33 -1.11 2.34
CA VAL A 206 29.11 -0.80 0.91
C VAL A 206 30.17 -1.47 0.04
N LYS A 207 31.46 -1.33 0.38
CA LYS A 207 32.56 -1.99 -0.34
C LYS A 207 32.41 -3.49 -0.36
N GLU A 208 32.12 -4.10 0.79
CA GLU A 208 31.92 -5.54 0.91
C GLU A 208 30.72 -6.03 0.07
N ALA A 209 29.60 -5.29 0.06
CA ALA A 209 28.41 -5.63 -0.72
C ALA A 209 28.69 -5.58 -2.24
N VAL A 210 29.42 -4.54 -2.70
CA VAL A 210 29.86 -4.42 -4.09
C VAL A 210 30.78 -5.56 -4.47
N GLU A 211 31.82 -5.87 -3.66
CA GLU A 211 32.75 -6.97 -3.92
C GLU A 211 32.08 -8.35 -3.91
N ALA A 212 31.06 -8.53 -3.06
CA ALA A 212 30.26 -9.76 -3.02
C ALA A 212 29.29 -9.88 -4.19
N GLY A 213 29.07 -8.81 -4.96
CA GLY A 213 28.15 -8.75 -6.08
C GLY A 213 26.69 -8.85 -5.64
N ALA A 214 26.27 -8.02 -4.69
CA ALA A 214 24.89 -7.78 -4.38
C ALA A 214 24.17 -7.14 -5.58
N ASP A 215 22.91 -7.49 -5.83
CA ASP A 215 22.13 -6.91 -6.93
C ASP A 215 21.59 -5.52 -6.59
N ILE A 216 21.22 -5.33 -5.30
CA ILE A 216 20.70 -4.07 -4.76
C ILE A 216 21.46 -3.77 -3.46
N ILE A 217 21.89 -2.53 -3.28
CA ILE A 217 22.49 -2.03 -2.05
C ILE A 217 21.59 -0.96 -1.47
N MET A 218 21.03 -1.23 -0.30
CA MET A 218 20.19 -0.29 0.44
C MET A 218 21.03 0.48 1.45
N LEU A 219 21.12 1.80 1.26
CA LEU A 219 21.77 2.73 2.18
C LEU A 219 20.77 3.08 3.29
N ASP A 220 20.94 2.51 4.49
CA ASP A 220 20.01 2.70 5.60
C ASP A 220 20.55 3.69 6.62
N ASN A 221 19.77 4.75 6.88
CA ASN A 221 20.08 5.79 7.88
C ASN A 221 21.48 6.44 7.74
N MET A 222 22.05 6.51 6.55
CA MET A 222 23.33 7.17 6.28
C MET A 222 23.14 8.68 6.09
N SER A 223 24.19 9.48 6.39
CA SER A 223 24.17 10.91 6.08
C SER A 223 24.22 11.15 4.55
N HIS A 224 23.79 12.34 4.12
CA HIS A 224 23.80 12.69 2.70
C HIS A 224 25.23 12.59 2.09
N GLU A 225 26.25 13.04 2.83
CA GLU A 225 27.65 12.97 2.42
C GLU A 225 28.13 11.51 2.31
N GLN A 226 27.73 10.65 3.26
CA GLN A 226 28.03 9.22 3.20
C GLN A 226 27.33 8.56 2.01
N MET A 227 26.07 8.92 1.72
CA MET A 227 25.37 8.40 0.53
C MET A 227 26.06 8.82 -0.77
N GLN A 228 26.50 10.08 -0.87
CA GLN A 228 27.28 10.55 -2.05
C GLN A 228 28.58 9.75 -2.24
N GLU A 229 29.30 9.43 -1.17
CA GLU A 229 30.51 8.61 -1.24
C GLU A 229 30.18 7.15 -1.57
N ALA A 230 29.10 6.60 -0.99
CA ALA A 230 28.59 5.26 -1.34
C ALA A 230 28.27 5.14 -2.84
N MET A 231 27.61 6.16 -3.43
CA MET A 231 27.33 6.18 -4.87
C MET A 231 28.60 6.08 -5.73
N LYS A 232 29.71 6.75 -5.32
CA LYS A 232 30.99 6.64 -6.03
C LYS A 232 31.61 5.24 -5.89
N ILE A 233 31.48 4.60 -4.72
CA ILE A 233 31.99 3.25 -4.48
C ILE A 233 31.20 2.22 -5.30
N ILE A 234 29.88 2.37 -5.33
CA ILE A 234 28.99 1.45 -6.05
C ILE A 234 29.19 1.56 -7.56
N ASP A 235 29.35 2.77 -8.09
CA ASP A 235 29.74 3.07 -9.48
C ASP A 235 28.96 2.23 -10.52
N GLY A 236 27.63 2.13 -10.36
CA GLY A 236 26.75 1.40 -11.26
C GLY A 236 26.84 -0.14 -11.22
N LYS A 237 27.58 -0.72 -10.28
CA LYS A 237 27.73 -2.18 -10.14
C LYS A 237 26.53 -2.85 -9.49
N ALA A 238 25.68 -2.09 -8.81
CA ALA A 238 24.42 -2.52 -8.20
C ALA A 238 23.37 -1.42 -8.34
N GLU A 239 22.08 -1.78 -8.27
CA GLU A 239 21.02 -0.80 -8.08
C GLU A 239 21.11 -0.24 -6.64
N VAL A 240 20.74 1.01 -6.46
CA VAL A 240 20.85 1.67 -5.15
C VAL A 240 19.47 2.06 -4.63
N GLU A 241 19.19 1.65 -3.41
CA GLU A 241 18.03 2.08 -2.64
C GLU A 241 18.48 2.95 -1.47
N VAL A 242 17.71 4.00 -1.16
CA VAL A 242 17.84 4.78 0.08
C VAL A 242 16.64 4.49 0.97
N SER A 243 16.91 4.18 2.23
CA SER A 243 15.90 3.90 3.26
C SER A 243 16.26 4.59 4.59
N GLY A 244 15.32 4.55 5.54
CA GLY A 244 15.49 5.11 6.87
C GLY A 244 14.89 6.51 7.01
N ASN A 245 13.82 6.60 7.81
CA ASN A 245 13.13 7.85 8.16
C ASN A 245 12.77 8.78 6.97
N VAL A 246 12.51 8.20 5.80
CA VAL A 246 12.11 8.96 4.62
C VAL A 246 10.65 9.40 4.75
N THR A 247 10.44 10.72 4.70
CA THR A 247 9.14 11.36 4.77
C THR A 247 8.95 12.34 3.60
N LYS A 248 7.73 12.88 3.45
CA LYS A 248 7.44 13.91 2.45
C LYS A 248 8.34 15.15 2.60
N GLU A 249 8.72 15.50 3.84
CA GLU A 249 9.47 16.71 4.15
C GLU A 249 10.95 16.59 3.77
N ASN A 250 11.51 15.39 3.73
CA ASN A 250 12.94 15.18 3.50
C ASN A 250 13.29 14.51 2.17
N ILE A 251 12.33 13.86 1.51
CA ILE A 251 12.59 13.08 0.28
C ILE A 251 13.20 13.91 -0.85
N ALA A 252 12.81 15.19 -0.96
CA ALA A 252 13.32 16.07 -2.01
C ALA A 252 14.85 16.26 -1.92
N ARG A 253 15.44 16.14 -0.72
CA ARG A 253 16.89 16.26 -0.50
C ARG A 253 17.69 15.05 -0.99
N LEU A 254 17.01 13.97 -1.35
CA LEU A 254 17.62 12.72 -1.83
C LEU A 254 17.64 12.62 -3.36
N THR A 255 16.99 13.58 -4.05
CA THR A 255 16.81 13.54 -5.50
C THR A 255 18.12 13.79 -6.27
N ASP A 256 19.05 14.54 -5.70
CA ASP A 256 20.37 14.85 -6.27
C ASP A 256 21.35 13.68 -6.22
N LEU A 257 21.09 12.68 -5.38
CA LEU A 257 21.92 11.47 -5.27
C LEU A 257 21.86 10.61 -6.54
N GLY A 258 20.79 10.71 -7.33
CA GLY A 258 20.60 9.90 -8.54
C GLY A 258 20.47 8.41 -8.26
N VAL A 259 19.89 8.03 -7.10
CA VAL A 259 19.60 6.63 -6.74
C VAL A 259 18.45 6.06 -7.57
N ASP A 260 18.33 4.73 -7.61
CA ASP A 260 17.30 4.06 -8.38
C ASP A 260 15.97 3.99 -7.61
N PHE A 261 16.06 3.82 -6.28
CA PHE A 261 14.90 3.65 -5.41
C PHE A 261 15.04 4.47 -4.13
N ILE A 262 13.88 4.93 -3.65
CA ILE A 262 13.72 5.46 -2.28
C ILE A 262 12.52 4.75 -1.67
N SER A 263 12.69 4.06 -0.54
CA SER A 263 11.60 3.41 0.16
C SER A 263 11.15 4.18 1.40
N SER A 264 9.84 4.19 1.62
CA SER A 264 9.23 4.83 2.78
C SER A 264 8.11 3.98 3.38
N GLY A 265 8.27 3.62 4.66
CA GLY A 265 7.20 2.98 5.42
C GLY A 265 6.03 3.91 5.72
N ALA A 266 6.28 5.23 5.73
CA ALA A 266 5.25 6.23 6.02
C ALA A 266 4.09 6.21 5.01
N LEU A 267 4.33 5.73 3.78
CA LEU A 267 3.29 5.57 2.76
C LEU A 267 2.12 4.71 3.25
N THR A 268 2.39 3.75 4.13
CA THR A 268 1.40 2.82 4.65
C THR A 268 1.12 3.02 6.13
N HIS A 269 2.13 3.05 7.00
CA HIS A 269 1.88 3.09 8.45
C HIS A 269 1.47 4.47 8.99
N SER A 270 1.72 5.57 8.25
CA SER A 270 1.45 6.95 8.71
C SER A 270 0.53 7.75 7.79
N ALA A 271 0.06 7.17 6.68
CA ALA A 271 -0.90 7.85 5.82
C ALA A 271 -2.23 8.07 6.56
N PRO A 272 -2.77 9.30 6.55
CA PRO A 272 -4.13 9.56 7.06
C PRO A 272 -5.17 8.87 6.16
N ILE A 273 -6.38 8.72 6.65
CA ILE A 273 -7.52 8.33 5.82
C ILE A 273 -7.98 9.51 4.97
N LEU A 274 -8.67 9.23 3.85
CA LEU A 274 -9.46 10.24 3.12
C LEU A 274 -10.88 10.25 3.66
N ASP A 275 -11.42 11.42 4.01
CA ASP A 275 -12.78 11.50 4.55
C ASP A 275 -13.83 11.31 3.45
N ILE A 276 -14.64 10.24 3.58
CA ILE A 276 -15.69 9.82 2.65
C ILE A 276 -16.90 9.38 3.46
N SER A 277 -18.11 9.60 2.97
CA SER A 277 -19.32 9.16 3.65
C SER A 277 -20.42 8.70 2.70
N LEU A 278 -21.27 7.80 3.19
CA LEU A 278 -22.55 7.48 2.59
C LEU A 278 -23.62 8.44 3.16
N LYS A 279 -24.45 9.03 2.29
CA LYS A 279 -25.46 10.04 2.63
C LYS A 279 -26.73 9.84 1.82
N ASN A 280 -27.79 10.52 2.22
CA ASN A 280 -29.05 10.58 1.48
C ASN A 280 -29.72 9.21 1.27
N LEU A 281 -29.54 8.25 2.22
CA LEU A 281 -30.22 6.96 2.12
C LEU A 281 -31.75 7.20 2.08
N HIS A 282 -32.40 6.64 1.07
CA HIS A 282 -33.86 6.69 0.90
C HIS A 282 -34.39 5.43 0.24
N ALA A 283 -35.67 5.14 0.46
CA ALA A 283 -36.37 4.04 -0.19
C ALA A 283 -36.71 4.38 -1.66
N VAL A 284 -36.67 3.39 -2.54
CA VAL A 284 -37.01 3.49 -3.97
C VAL A 284 -38.08 2.46 -4.32
#